data_1169388b7df4999285de523f39556e47
#
_entry.id   1169388b7df4999285de523f39556e47
#
_cell.length_a   1.000
_cell.length_b   1.000
_cell.length_c   1.000
_cell.angle_alpha   90.00
_cell.angle_beta   90.00
_cell.angle_gamma   90.00
#
_symmetry.space_group_name_H-M   'P 1'
#
loop_
_entity.id
_entity.type
_entity.pdbx_description
1 polymer ?
#
loop_
_entity_poly.entity_id
_entity_poly.type
_entity_poly.pdbx_seq_one_letter_code
_entity_poly.pdbx_strand_id
1 'polypeptide(L)'
;MHIFAADIKTTVDKITFCNKEEAIARMNRWAGEGTPFFFMISYDGNQCVVEKPEDVCADELLYQFPAATNVRIGDDGEISRKPFSWQPHPESYEEYKESFDVVHRNLMGGNSFLTNLTCATPVDTDLTLKDIFFRSKARYKVWLKDP
;
A
#
# COMPACT_ATOMS: atom_id res chain seq x y z
N MET A 1 -11.68 11.43 4.78
CA MET A 1 -11.35 9.98 4.83
C MET A 1 -9.92 9.86 5.28
N HIS A 2 -9.70 9.45 6.52
CA HIS A 2 -8.35 9.23 7.03
C HIS A 2 -7.85 7.90 6.48
N ILE A 3 -6.86 7.95 5.60
CA ILE A 3 -6.11 6.74 5.22
C ILE A 3 -5.07 6.52 6.31
N PHE A 4 -5.51 6.01 7.45
CA PHE A 4 -4.61 5.36 8.41
C PHE A 4 -4.43 3.91 7.98
N ALA A 5 -3.26 3.33 8.28
CA ALA A 5 -3.11 1.90 8.31
C ALA A 5 -4.21 1.35 9.23
N ALA A 6 -5.34 0.97 8.64
CA ALA A 6 -6.42 0.35 9.36
C ALA A 6 -5.88 -0.97 9.91
N ASP A 7 -6.17 -1.27 11.16
CA ASP A 7 -6.10 -2.64 11.67
C ASP A 7 -6.92 -3.51 10.71
N ILE A 8 -6.25 -4.23 9.84
CA ILE A 8 -6.87 -5.15 8.87
C ILE A 8 -7.39 -6.33 9.70
N LYS A 9 -8.49 -6.10 10.39
CA LYS A 9 -9.26 -7.15 11.05
C LYS A 9 -10.43 -7.45 10.14
N THR A 10 -10.26 -8.34 9.17
CA THR A 10 -11.38 -9.15 8.70
C THR A 10 -10.92 -10.10 7.60
N THR A 11 -11.41 -11.30 7.60
CA THR A 11 -11.27 -12.31 6.57
C THR A 11 -11.87 -11.76 5.28
N VAL A 12 -11.05 -11.33 4.36
CA VAL A 12 -11.47 -11.10 2.97
C VAL A 12 -11.66 -12.49 2.38
N ASP A 13 -12.85 -12.81 1.87
CA ASP A 13 -13.30 -14.19 1.58
C ASP A 13 -12.39 -15.04 0.67
N LYS A 14 -11.33 -14.46 0.08
CA LYS A 14 -10.40 -15.15 -0.83
C LYS A 14 -8.92 -14.84 -0.63
N ILE A 15 -8.56 -13.79 0.13
CA ILE A 15 -7.17 -13.51 0.50
C ILE A 15 -6.90 -14.12 1.86
N THR A 16 -5.90 -14.99 1.95
CA THR A 16 -5.52 -15.62 3.21
C THR A 16 -4.39 -14.85 3.86
N PHE A 17 -4.69 -14.21 5.00
CA PHE A 17 -3.66 -13.64 5.84
C PHE A 17 -2.97 -14.74 6.66
N CYS A 18 -1.66 -14.66 6.75
CA CYS A 18 -0.85 -15.54 7.58
C CYS A 18 0.01 -14.71 8.55
N ASN A 19 0.55 -15.37 9.57
CA ASN A 19 1.49 -14.77 10.48
C ASN A 19 2.91 -14.70 9.86
N LYS A 20 3.81 -14.01 10.55
CA LYS A 20 5.18 -13.77 10.11
C LYS A 20 5.97 -15.05 9.84
N GLU A 21 5.84 -16.04 10.71
CA GLU A 21 6.55 -17.33 10.62
C GLU A 21 6.13 -18.10 9.38
N GLU A 22 4.83 -18.17 9.12
CA GLU A 22 4.29 -18.81 7.91
C GLU A 22 4.71 -18.07 6.65
N ALA A 23 4.68 -16.73 6.67
CA ALA A 23 5.10 -15.91 5.55
C ALA A 23 6.56 -16.16 5.20
N ILE A 24 7.47 -16.16 6.20
CA ILE A 24 8.89 -16.45 6.02
C ILE A 24 9.08 -17.86 5.45
N ALA A 25 8.38 -18.85 5.98
CA ALA A 25 8.50 -20.22 5.51
C ALA A 25 8.07 -20.38 4.04
N ARG A 26 6.93 -19.76 3.65
CA ARG A 26 6.46 -19.77 2.25
C ARG A 26 7.43 -19.06 1.32
N MET A 27 7.86 -17.84 1.67
CA MET A 27 8.79 -17.06 0.85
C MET A 27 10.12 -17.81 0.64
N ASN A 28 10.72 -18.36 1.70
CA ASN A 28 11.97 -19.11 1.61
C ASN A 28 11.82 -20.36 0.74
N ARG A 29 10.73 -21.10 0.90
CA ARG A 29 10.46 -22.29 0.08
C ARG A 29 10.34 -21.92 -1.40
N TRP A 30 9.47 -20.95 -1.74
CA TRP A 30 9.24 -20.58 -3.13
C TRP A 30 10.46 -19.91 -3.77
N ALA A 31 11.20 -19.10 -3.00
CA ALA A 31 12.47 -18.55 -3.48
C ALA A 31 13.49 -19.66 -3.79
N GLY A 32 13.60 -20.69 -2.95
CA GLY A 32 14.46 -21.85 -3.18
C GLY A 32 14.04 -22.71 -4.38
N GLU A 33 12.75 -22.75 -4.69
CA GLU A 33 12.16 -23.43 -5.85
C GLU A 33 12.20 -22.59 -7.14
N GLY A 34 12.58 -21.30 -7.06
CA GLY A 34 12.50 -20.36 -8.18
C GLY A 34 11.06 -20.01 -8.57
N THR A 35 10.09 -20.23 -7.68
CA THR A 35 8.68 -19.93 -7.90
C THR A 35 8.40 -18.47 -7.62
N PRO A 36 7.85 -17.69 -8.56
CA PRO A 36 7.45 -16.30 -8.31
C PRO A 36 6.35 -16.23 -7.25
N PHE A 37 6.39 -15.18 -6.42
CA PHE A 37 5.33 -14.91 -5.46
C PHE A 37 5.13 -13.41 -5.26
N PHE A 38 3.88 -13.04 -4.98
CA PHE A 38 3.49 -11.74 -4.45
C PHE A 38 3.54 -11.80 -2.92
N PHE A 39 4.00 -10.73 -2.28
CA PHE A 39 3.89 -10.61 -0.83
C PHE A 39 3.52 -9.20 -0.39
N MET A 40 2.82 -9.11 0.72
CA MET A 40 2.48 -7.88 1.43
C MET A 40 2.60 -8.16 2.93
N ILE A 41 3.27 -7.28 3.66
CA ILE A 41 3.54 -7.44 5.09
C ILE A 41 3.11 -6.14 5.77
N SER A 42 2.31 -6.23 6.84
CA SER A 42 1.96 -5.07 7.66
C SER A 42 3.20 -4.50 8.35
N TYR A 43 3.15 -3.23 8.73
CA TYR A 43 4.29 -2.54 9.35
C TYR A 43 4.80 -3.26 10.61
N ASP A 44 3.89 -3.79 11.43
CA ASP A 44 4.20 -4.55 12.64
C ASP A 44 4.56 -6.03 12.38
N GLY A 45 4.43 -6.49 11.12
CA GLY A 45 4.69 -7.86 10.73
C GLY A 45 3.65 -8.89 11.17
N ASN A 46 2.52 -8.46 11.75
CA ASN A 46 1.51 -9.36 12.30
C ASN A 46 0.55 -9.92 11.25
N GLN A 47 0.45 -9.27 10.10
CA GLN A 47 -0.42 -9.67 9.00
C GLN A 47 0.38 -9.73 7.72
N CYS A 48 0.39 -10.88 7.09
CA CYS A 48 1.13 -11.11 5.87
C CYS A 48 0.23 -11.76 4.83
N VAL A 49 0.39 -11.36 3.57
CA VAL A 49 -0.14 -12.05 2.40
C VAL A 49 1.06 -12.57 1.63
N VAL A 50 1.08 -13.87 1.31
CA VAL A 50 2.12 -14.47 0.46
C VAL A 50 1.42 -15.46 -0.47
N GLU A 51 1.27 -15.09 -1.74
CA GLU A 51 0.51 -15.86 -2.73
C GLU A 51 1.27 -15.96 -4.05
N LYS A 52 1.01 -17.01 -4.82
CA LYS A 52 1.49 -17.06 -6.19
C LYS A 52 0.71 -16.05 -7.04
N PRO A 53 1.33 -15.41 -8.06
CA PRO A 53 0.64 -14.43 -8.90
C PRO A 53 -0.68 -14.91 -9.50
N GLU A 54 -0.73 -16.19 -9.88
CA GLU A 54 -1.91 -16.84 -10.46
C GLU A 54 -3.05 -17.07 -9.46
N ASP A 55 -2.73 -17.14 -8.16
CA ASP A 55 -3.70 -17.38 -7.08
C ASP A 55 -4.26 -16.07 -6.50
N VAL A 56 -3.66 -14.91 -6.85
CA VAL A 56 -4.14 -13.61 -6.37
C VAL A 56 -5.47 -13.26 -7.03
N CYS A 57 -6.54 -13.19 -6.23
CA CYS A 57 -7.87 -12.82 -6.69
C CYS A 57 -7.95 -11.32 -7.03
N ALA A 58 -8.14 -10.97 -8.32
CA ALA A 58 -8.21 -9.59 -8.78
C ALA A 58 -9.45 -8.82 -8.30
N ASP A 59 -10.49 -9.52 -7.80
CA ASP A 59 -11.67 -8.88 -7.21
C ASP A 59 -11.40 -8.32 -5.80
N GLU A 60 -10.27 -8.72 -5.19
CA GLU A 60 -9.94 -8.40 -3.80
C GLU A 60 -8.58 -7.72 -3.66
N LEU A 61 -7.62 -8.05 -4.52
CA LEU A 61 -6.30 -7.46 -4.54
C LEU A 61 -5.85 -7.20 -5.97
N LEU A 62 -5.59 -5.94 -6.29
CA LEU A 62 -4.96 -5.53 -7.55
C LEU A 62 -3.55 -5.04 -7.27
N TYR A 63 -2.62 -5.43 -8.11
CA TYR A 63 -1.28 -4.85 -8.11
C TYR A 63 -0.81 -4.53 -9.53
N GLN A 64 -0.03 -3.48 -9.64
CA GLN A 64 0.65 -3.10 -10.86
C GLN A 64 2.06 -2.62 -10.53
N PHE A 65 3.03 -3.39 -10.99
CA PHE A 65 4.46 -3.12 -10.88
C PHE A 65 5.09 -3.12 -12.28
N PRO A 66 6.30 -2.59 -12.48
CA PRO A 66 6.94 -2.56 -13.80
C PRO A 66 7.11 -3.94 -14.45
N ALA A 67 7.32 -4.98 -13.65
CA ALA A 67 7.59 -6.34 -14.13
C ALA A 67 6.43 -7.32 -13.94
N ALA A 68 5.37 -6.95 -13.22
CA ALA A 68 4.27 -7.86 -12.91
C ALA A 68 2.98 -7.09 -12.60
N THR A 69 1.85 -7.62 -13.06
CA THR A 69 0.51 -7.07 -12.79
C THR A 69 -0.54 -8.16 -12.90
N ASN A 70 -1.61 -8.04 -12.11
CA ASN A 70 -2.83 -8.83 -12.29
C ASN A 70 -3.99 -7.99 -12.87
N VAL A 71 -3.73 -6.72 -13.22
CA VAL A 71 -4.70 -5.85 -13.90
C VAL A 71 -4.84 -6.28 -15.35
N ARG A 72 -6.08 -6.45 -15.83
CA ARG A 72 -6.39 -6.79 -17.22
C ARG A 72 -6.62 -5.54 -18.06
N ILE A 73 -6.34 -5.64 -19.36
CA ILE A 73 -6.63 -4.56 -20.30
C ILE A 73 -8.15 -4.32 -20.30
N GLY A 74 -8.56 -3.08 -20.03
CA GLY A 74 -9.97 -2.67 -20.01
C GLY A 74 -10.61 -2.63 -18.61
N ASP A 75 -9.93 -3.09 -17.57
CA ASP A 75 -10.44 -3.00 -16.17
C ASP A 75 -10.63 -1.55 -15.71
N ASP A 76 -9.95 -0.59 -16.35
CA ASP A 76 -10.02 0.86 -16.09
C ASP A 76 -11.09 1.61 -16.92
N GLY A 77 -11.78 0.92 -17.81
CA GLY A 77 -12.60 1.41 -18.92
C GLY A 77 -13.41 2.68 -18.69
N GLU A 78 -14.33 2.69 -17.71
CA GLU A 78 -15.16 3.86 -17.39
C GLU A 78 -14.56 4.72 -16.27
N ILE A 79 -13.77 4.12 -15.39
CA ILE A 79 -13.23 4.74 -14.17
C ILE A 79 -12.33 5.93 -14.51
N SER A 80 -11.48 5.81 -15.52
CA SER A 80 -10.49 6.83 -15.88
C SER A 80 -11.09 8.08 -16.53
N ARG A 81 -12.34 8.02 -17.00
CA ARG A 81 -13.01 9.11 -17.76
C ARG A 81 -14.01 9.91 -16.93
N LYS A 82 -14.49 9.39 -15.81
CA LYS A 82 -15.48 10.06 -14.97
C LYS A 82 -14.87 11.30 -14.30
N PRO A 83 -15.51 12.47 -14.34
CA PRO A 83 -15.10 13.62 -13.54
C PRO A 83 -15.08 13.26 -12.05
N PHE A 84 -14.19 13.87 -11.29
CA PHE A 84 -14.06 13.63 -9.84
C PHE A 84 -13.66 14.91 -9.11
N SER A 85 -13.93 14.94 -7.82
CA SER A 85 -13.44 15.95 -6.90
C SER A 85 -12.19 15.43 -6.17
N TRP A 86 -11.23 16.33 -5.94
CA TRP A 86 -10.01 16.03 -5.20
C TRP A 86 -9.55 17.27 -4.45
N GLN A 87 -9.74 17.31 -3.15
CA GLN A 87 -9.35 18.43 -2.31
C GLN A 87 -8.44 17.96 -1.18
N PRO A 88 -7.13 18.16 -1.30
CA PRO A 88 -6.18 17.83 -0.25
C PRO A 88 -6.17 18.88 0.85
N HIS A 89 -5.97 18.43 2.09
CA HIS A 89 -5.81 19.24 3.29
C HIS A 89 -4.43 18.95 3.92
N PRO A 90 -3.32 19.45 3.34
CA PRO A 90 -2.01 19.27 3.93
C PRO A 90 -1.91 19.99 5.27
N GLU A 91 -1.06 19.50 6.16
CA GLU A 91 -0.70 20.24 7.36
C GLU A 91 -0.08 21.60 7.00
N SER A 92 -0.15 22.56 7.93
CA SER A 92 0.47 23.87 7.75
C SER A 92 2.00 23.77 7.69
N TYR A 93 2.63 24.82 7.12
CA TYR A 93 4.09 24.88 7.13
C TYR A 93 4.66 24.89 8.56
N GLU A 94 3.99 25.54 9.49
CA GLU A 94 4.38 25.65 10.89
C GLU A 94 4.39 24.28 11.58
N GLU A 95 3.32 23.49 11.41
CA GLU A 95 3.21 22.12 11.96
C GLU A 95 4.28 21.20 11.34
N TYR A 96 4.44 21.24 10.02
CA TYR A 96 5.50 20.49 9.34
C TYR A 96 6.89 20.88 9.85
N LYS A 97 7.13 22.19 10.00
CA LYS A 97 8.43 22.71 10.44
C LYS A 97 8.79 22.25 11.85
N GLU A 98 7.83 22.18 12.78
CA GLU A 98 8.07 21.66 14.13
C GLU A 98 8.56 20.20 14.07
N SER A 99 7.89 19.36 13.30
CA SER A 99 8.27 17.96 13.10
C SER A 99 9.64 17.83 12.41
N PHE A 100 9.88 18.65 11.38
CA PHE A 100 11.16 18.70 10.67
C PHE A 100 12.33 19.13 11.61
N ASP A 101 12.13 20.15 12.44
CA ASP A 101 13.15 20.64 13.37
C ASP A 101 13.54 19.59 14.41
N VAL A 102 12.59 18.73 14.84
CA VAL A 102 12.87 17.59 15.72
C VAL A 102 13.78 16.58 15.01
N VAL A 103 13.40 16.19 13.80
CA VAL A 103 14.20 15.24 12.99
C VAL A 103 15.59 15.80 12.70
N HIS A 104 15.68 17.06 12.25
CA HIS A 104 16.92 17.72 11.92
C HIS A 104 17.89 17.79 13.12
N ARG A 105 17.39 18.16 14.32
CA ARG A 105 18.22 18.18 15.54
C ARG A 105 18.77 16.79 15.87
N ASN A 106 17.97 15.74 15.73
CA ASN A 106 18.42 14.38 16.00
C ASN A 106 19.47 13.88 14.99
N LEU A 107 19.31 14.23 13.71
CA LEU A 107 20.32 13.94 12.68
C LEU A 107 21.62 14.67 12.96
N MET A 108 21.56 15.98 13.26
CA MET A 108 22.75 16.80 13.58
C MET A 108 23.42 16.38 14.88
N GLY A 109 22.66 15.86 15.84
CA GLY A 109 23.17 15.30 17.09
C GLY A 109 23.74 13.89 16.98
N GLY A 110 23.70 13.27 15.79
CA GLY A 110 24.22 11.91 15.57
C GLY A 110 23.33 10.80 16.15
N ASN A 111 22.08 11.10 16.54
CA ASN A 111 21.13 10.11 17.07
C ASN A 111 20.56 9.18 15.96
N SER A 112 20.65 9.61 14.71
CA SER A 112 20.31 8.83 13.52
C SER A 112 21.11 9.32 12.33
N PHE A 113 21.33 8.46 11.32
CA PHE A 113 22.01 8.85 10.09
C PHE A 113 21.05 9.03 8.92
N LEU A 114 19.87 8.39 9.00
CA LEU A 114 18.84 8.46 7.98
C LEU A 114 17.47 8.40 8.64
N THR A 115 16.58 9.29 8.23
CA THR A 115 15.20 9.33 8.72
C THR A 115 14.27 9.71 7.57
N ASN A 116 13.12 9.07 7.48
CA ASN A 116 12.05 9.46 6.59
C ASN A 116 10.93 10.10 7.43
N LEU A 117 10.72 11.41 7.26
CA LEU A 117 9.61 12.13 7.87
C LEU A 117 8.39 12.00 6.97
N THR A 118 7.35 11.35 7.46
CA THR A 118 6.10 11.16 6.73
C THR A 118 4.98 11.93 7.40
N CYS A 119 4.26 12.72 6.62
CA CYS A 119 3.11 13.50 7.06
C CYS A 119 1.84 13.00 6.36
N ALA A 120 0.74 12.90 7.12
CA ALA A 120 -0.55 12.52 6.56
C ALA A 120 -1.21 13.74 5.91
N THR A 121 -1.70 13.57 4.68
CA THR A 121 -2.50 14.59 4.00
C THR A 121 -3.92 14.05 3.81
N PRO A 122 -4.89 14.48 4.62
CA PRO A 122 -6.30 14.15 4.40
C PRO A 122 -6.77 14.66 3.04
N VAL A 123 -7.66 13.90 2.40
CA VAL A 123 -8.21 14.27 1.09
C VAL A 123 -9.72 14.08 1.09
N ASP A 124 -10.45 15.12 0.72
CA ASP A 124 -11.87 15.00 0.39
C ASP A 124 -12.00 14.64 -1.09
N THR A 125 -12.66 13.53 -1.35
CA THR A 125 -12.85 13.02 -2.71
C THR A 125 -14.10 12.15 -2.81
N ASP A 126 -14.70 12.11 -3.99
CA ASP A 126 -15.77 11.20 -4.37
C ASP A 126 -15.25 9.90 -5.01
N LEU A 127 -13.93 9.73 -5.10
CA LEU A 127 -13.28 8.52 -5.60
C LEU A 127 -13.24 7.42 -4.53
N THR A 128 -13.47 6.19 -4.97
CA THR A 128 -13.13 5.00 -4.17
C THR A 128 -11.62 4.74 -4.24
N LEU A 129 -11.08 3.93 -3.32
CA LEU A 129 -9.67 3.50 -3.36
C LEU A 129 -9.35 2.77 -4.67
N LYS A 130 -10.30 2.01 -5.22
CA LYS A 130 -10.14 1.34 -6.52
C LYS A 130 -10.07 2.34 -7.67
N ASP A 131 -10.87 3.41 -7.64
CA ASP A 131 -10.78 4.50 -8.61
C ASP A 131 -9.41 5.18 -8.55
N ILE A 132 -8.91 5.44 -7.33
CA ILE A 132 -7.57 6.02 -7.13
C ILE A 132 -6.49 5.11 -7.70
N PHE A 133 -6.59 3.80 -7.45
CA PHE A 133 -5.65 2.82 -8.01
C PHE A 133 -5.55 2.92 -9.54
N PHE A 134 -6.69 2.94 -10.25
CA PHE A 134 -6.70 3.01 -11.70
C PHE A 134 -6.26 4.37 -12.25
N ARG A 135 -6.57 5.46 -11.57
CA ARG A 135 -6.20 6.83 -11.97
C ARG A 135 -4.75 7.18 -11.68
N SER A 136 -4.16 6.53 -10.67
CA SER A 136 -2.79 6.79 -10.27
C SER A 136 -1.81 6.46 -11.38
N LYS A 137 -0.84 7.34 -11.60
CA LYS A 137 0.31 7.14 -12.50
C LYS A 137 1.53 6.58 -11.75
N ALA A 138 1.35 6.19 -10.49
CA ALA A 138 2.44 5.62 -9.70
C ALA A 138 2.97 4.35 -10.37
N ARG A 139 4.28 4.20 -10.31
CA ARG A 139 5.01 3.08 -10.91
C ARG A 139 4.74 1.75 -10.19
N TYR A 140 4.46 1.84 -8.89
CA TYR A 140 4.10 0.72 -8.03
C TYR A 140 2.77 1.03 -7.38
N LYS A 141 1.78 0.17 -7.58
CA LYS A 141 0.43 0.33 -7.06
C LYS A 141 -0.08 -0.97 -6.52
N VAL A 142 -0.74 -0.90 -5.37
CA VAL A 142 -1.51 -2.00 -4.80
C VAL A 142 -2.85 -1.45 -4.34
N TRP A 143 -3.92 -2.16 -4.62
CA TRP A 143 -5.24 -1.94 -4.05
C TRP A 143 -5.68 -3.22 -3.36
N LEU A 144 -6.09 -3.10 -2.12
CA LEU A 144 -6.73 -4.16 -1.36
C LEU A 144 -8.17 -3.74 -1.11
N LYS A 145 -9.11 -4.64 -1.35
CA LYS A 145 -10.52 -4.39 -1.08
C LYS A 145 -10.71 -4.16 0.41
N ASP A 146 -11.42 -3.08 0.73
CA ASP A 146 -11.83 -2.80 2.10
C ASP A 146 -12.88 -3.86 2.51
N PRO A 147 -12.75 -4.47 3.68
CA PRO A 147 -13.68 -5.49 4.17
C PRO A 147 -15.09 -4.96 4.41
#